data_c462b4cee3df23fffa5c48643c06ef31
#
_entry.id   c462b4cee3df23fffa5c48643c06ef31
#
_cell.length_a   1.000
_cell.length_b   1.000
_cell.length_c   1.000
_cell.angle_alpha   90.00
_cell.angle_beta   90.00
_cell.angle_gamma   90.00
#
_symmetry.space_group_name_H-M   'P 1'
#
loop_
_entity.id
_entity.type
_entity.pdbx_description
1 polymer ?
#
loop_
_entity_poly.entity_id
_entity_poly.type
_entity_poly.pdbx_seq_one_letter_code
_entity_poly.pdbx_strand_id
1 'polypeptide(L)'
;MSFNQRLEEIRTGFERPFWIANISEIFERLSYYGAFASLGLYLHEKLNFSTQQTGTLTGWFGGMVWFLAIFGGAVADKIGFRRALSTAYLILAAAYFLIGSIGDAWLAPVRNALPLGLFVGVILMLPALGISMVKPCVVGTTARASKDSVRQIGYSIYYTMVNIGSLGGPYLASWAHAHLGVEKVFRISALSVFAMFFFVLFFFREPRKAGDAPPPSLATVARNFLTILWPPRFLIFLLIFTGYWVVYWQQYTTLPRYITDYVNSNKGVAELILITDPLIVIFLTIAVNHLTRNIAPLRAVILGTVITSLSWLVLAFWPTVPGAVASLSVLALGEIIQQPPYYSYISKLAPPGQQGIYMGFAFLPLGLGSIFGGMLGGYLLHHYAEILHQPQRVWYALTAVGLLTAALLLVYDRAIRPTAQGPAPLEAAH
;
A
#
# COMPACT_ATOMS: atom_id res chain seq x y z
N MET A 1 -15.53 28.20 -21.02
CA MET A 1 -14.22 27.78 -21.57
C MET A 1 -14.46 26.80 -22.70
N SER A 2 -13.88 27.02 -23.89
CA SER A 2 -14.00 26.06 -25.00
C SER A 2 -13.15 24.81 -24.68
N PHE A 3 -13.49 23.67 -25.29
CA PHE A 3 -12.73 22.41 -25.13
C PHE A 3 -11.24 22.58 -25.46
N ASN A 4 -10.92 23.34 -26.51
CA ASN A 4 -9.54 23.63 -26.91
C ASN A 4 -8.79 24.48 -25.86
N GLN A 5 -9.45 25.47 -25.25
CA GLN A 5 -8.84 26.27 -24.18
C GLN A 5 -8.52 25.41 -22.96
N ARG A 6 -9.39 24.45 -22.62
CA ARG A 6 -9.16 23.54 -21.50
C ARG A 6 -8.02 22.54 -21.77
N LEU A 7 -7.90 22.04 -23.02
CA LEU A 7 -6.77 21.20 -23.43
C LEU A 7 -5.43 21.94 -23.35
N GLU A 8 -5.40 23.20 -23.78
CA GLU A 8 -4.19 24.02 -23.72
C GLU A 8 -3.81 24.38 -22.27
N GLU A 9 -4.79 24.65 -21.42
CA GLU A 9 -4.59 24.86 -20.00
C GLU A 9 -4.00 23.60 -19.31
N ILE A 10 -4.48 22.40 -19.64
CA ILE A 10 -3.91 21.15 -19.14
C ILE A 10 -2.48 20.96 -19.66
N ARG A 11 -2.25 21.22 -20.95
CA ARG A 11 -0.93 21.08 -21.58
C ARG A 11 0.13 22.00 -20.97
N THR A 12 -0.25 23.21 -20.59
CA THR A 12 0.65 24.25 -20.03
C THR A 12 0.57 24.36 -18.50
N GLY A 13 -0.27 23.53 -17.87
CA GLY A 13 -0.60 23.59 -16.46
C GLY A 13 0.39 22.90 -15.53
N PHE A 14 1.31 22.10 -16.10
CA PHE A 14 2.27 21.30 -15.33
C PHE A 14 3.71 21.67 -15.67
N GLU A 15 4.49 21.94 -14.64
CA GLU A 15 5.93 22.21 -14.78
C GLU A 15 6.71 20.88 -14.98
N ARG A 16 7.94 21.00 -15.51
CA ARG A 16 8.82 19.86 -15.76
C ARG A 16 9.01 18.92 -14.55
N PRO A 17 9.19 19.40 -13.30
CA PRO A 17 9.31 18.54 -12.12
C PRO A 17 8.12 17.62 -11.91
N PHE A 18 6.89 18.04 -12.26
CA PHE A 18 5.69 17.23 -12.19
C PHE A 18 5.84 15.91 -12.96
N TRP A 19 6.24 16.01 -14.23
CA TRP A 19 6.38 14.84 -15.09
C TRP A 19 7.50 13.92 -14.64
N ILE A 20 8.64 14.48 -14.22
CA ILE A 20 9.78 13.68 -13.75
C ILE A 20 9.42 12.89 -12.49
N ALA A 21 8.75 13.53 -11.53
CA ALA A 21 8.31 12.85 -10.31
C ALA A 21 7.30 11.74 -10.62
N ASN A 22 6.27 12.02 -11.42
CA ASN A 22 5.22 11.06 -11.73
C ASN A 22 5.72 9.89 -12.60
N ILE A 23 6.62 10.13 -13.54
CA ILE A 23 7.26 9.05 -14.31
C ILE A 23 8.12 8.17 -13.39
N SER A 24 8.91 8.76 -12.51
CA SER A 24 9.73 7.99 -11.57
C SER A 24 8.88 7.16 -10.59
N GLU A 25 7.68 7.64 -10.23
CA GLU A 25 6.71 6.90 -9.41
C GLU A 25 6.22 5.63 -10.10
N ILE A 26 5.99 5.63 -11.43
CA ILE A 26 5.60 4.41 -12.17
C ILE A 26 6.61 3.30 -11.91
N PHE A 27 7.90 3.58 -12.09
CA PHE A 27 8.97 2.57 -11.94
C PHE A 27 9.18 2.14 -10.50
N GLU A 28 8.97 3.04 -9.56
CA GLU A 28 9.01 2.71 -8.14
C GLU A 28 7.83 1.80 -7.76
N ARG A 29 6.60 2.14 -8.17
CA ARG A 29 5.42 1.30 -7.94
C ARG A 29 5.54 -0.06 -8.62
N LEU A 30 6.02 -0.10 -9.86
CA LEU A 30 6.31 -1.33 -10.59
C LEU A 30 7.27 -2.23 -9.79
N SER A 31 8.35 -1.65 -9.28
CA SER A 31 9.34 -2.38 -8.48
C SER A 31 8.77 -2.88 -7.14
N TYR A 32 8.00 -2.02 -6.45
CA TYR A 32 7.39 -2.37 -5.18
C TYR A 32 6.36 -3.50 -5.31
N TYR A 33 5.40 -3.35 -6.23
CA TYR A 33 4.34 -4.34 -6.38
C TYR A 33 4.85 -5.65 -6.98
N GLY A 34 5.83 -5.60 -7.88
CA GLY A 34 6.51 -6.79 -8.38
C GLY A 34 7.28 -7.54 -7.29
N ALA A 35 8.05 -6.81 -6.48
CA ALA A 35 8.77 -7.37 -5.34
C ALA A 35 7.80 -7.96 -4.31
N PHE A 36 6.71 -7.26 -3.97
CA PHE A 36 5.75 -7.73 -2.98
C PHE A 36 5.00 -8.98 -3.44
N ALA A 37 4.61 -9.03 -4.73
CA ALA A 37 3.96 -10.19 -5.34
C ALA A 37 4.81 -11.46 -5.25
N SER A 38 6.13 -11.33 -5.41
CA SER A 38 7.07 -12.46 -5.43
C SER A 38 7.75 -12.75 -4.10
N LEU A 39 7.63 -11.86 -3.08
CA LEU A 39 8.42 -11.97 -1.86
C LEU A 39 8.14 -13.27 -1.10
N GLY A 40 6.89 -13.63 -0.92
CA GLY A 40 6.52 -14.86 -0.23
C GLY A 40 7.05 -16.12 -0.93
N LEU A 41 6.98 -16.15 -2.27
CA LEU A 41 7.51 -17.25 -3.08
C LEU A 41 9.04 -17.32 -2.95
N TYR A 42 9.74 -16.18 -3.04
CA TYR A 42 11.18 -16.10 -2.90
C TYR A 42 11.68 -16.60 -1.53
N LEU A 43 11.04 -16.13 -0.45
CA LEU A 43 11.39 -16.53 0.91
C LEU A 43 11.24 -18.05 1.11
N HIS A 44 10.19 -18.63 0.53
CA HIS A 44 9.94 -20.06 0.65
C HIS A 44 10.79 -20.88 -0.31
N GLU A 45 10.74 -20.62 -1.62
CA GLU A 45 11.36 -21.45 -2.65
C GLU A 45 12.90 -21.38 -2.66
N LYS A 46 13.47 -20.20 -2.37
CA LYS A 46 14.89 -19.96 -2.46
C LYS A 46 15.62 -19.92 -1.12
N LEU A 47 14.96 -19.41 -0.10
CA LEU A 47 15.57 -19.27 1.23
C LEU A 47 15.08 -20.33 2.22
N ASN A 48 14.15 -21.21 1.81
CA ASN A 48 13.62 -22.35 2.57
C ASN A 48 13.01 -21.94 3.92
N PHE A 49 12.40 -20.76 4.00
CA PHE A 49 11.64 -20.36 5.18
C PHE A 49 10.36 -21.20 5.30
N SER A 50 9.96 -21.53 6.53
CA SER A 50 8.67 -22.17 6.79
C SER A 50 7.52 -21.25 6.38
N THR A 51 6.35 -21.80 6.19
CA THR A 51 5.14 -21.07 5.83
C THR A 51 4.81 -19.95 6.81
N GLN A 52 4.96 -20.20 8.12
CA GLN A 52 4.73 -19.20 9.16
C GLN A 52 5.76 -18.07 9.11
N GLN A 53 7.04 -18.41 8.96
CA GLN A 53 8.12 -17.42 8.83
C GLN A 53 7.95 -16.57 7.56
N THR A 54 7.61 -17.20 6.45
CA THR A 54 7.33 -16.53 5.16
C THR A 54 6.20 -15.52 5.32
N GLY A 55 5.07 -15.91 5.89
CA GLY A 55 3.96 -15.01 6.16
C GLY A 55 4.35 -13.84 7.06
N THR A 56 5.06 -14.13 8.15
CA THR A 56 5.55 -13.11 9.11
C THR A 56 6.47 -12.09 8.44
N LEU A 57 7.48 -12.55 7.67
CA LEU A 57 8.45 -11.66 6.99
C LEU A 57 7.80 -10.85 5.86
N THR A 58 6.86 -11.45 5.11
CA THR A 58 6.12 -10.74 4.06
C THR A 58 5.19 -9.68 4.67
N GLY A 59 4.51 -10.02 5.75
CA GLY A 59 3.68 -9.07 6.51
C GLY A 59 4.50 -7.95 7.14
N TRP A 60 5.68 -8.26 7.67
CA TRP A 60 6.63 -7.29 8.21
C TRP A 60 7.08 -6.29 7.14
N PHE A 61 7.48 -6.77 5.96
CA PHE A 61 7.85 -5.92 4.82
C PHE A 61 6.73 -4.91 4.49
N GLY A 62 5.51 -5.40 4.22
CA GLY A 62 4.38 -4.53 3.89
C GLY A 62 4.03 -3.58 5.02
N GLY A 63 4.08 -4.03 6.28
CA GLY A 63 3.78 -3.22 7.45
C GLY A 63 4.76 -2.08 7.66
N MET A 64 6.05 -2.33 7.52
CA MET A 64 7.09 -1.32 7.68
C MET A 64 7.00 -0.22 6.61
N VAL A 65 6.60 -0.54 5.38
CA VAL A 65 6.36 0.45 4.32
C VAL A 65 5.34 1.51 4.76
N TRP A 66 4.23 1.09 5.34
CA TRP A 66 3.17 2.02 5.78
C TRP A 66 3.50 2.71 7.10
N PHE A 67 4.15 2.02 8.02
CA PHE A 67 4.54 2.61 9.28
C PHE A 67 5.59 3.72 9.12
N LEU A 68 6.62 3.48 8.32
CA LEU A 68 7.67 4.47 8.09
C LEU A 68 7.21 5.64 7.21
N ALA A 69 6.16 5.46 6.39
CA ALA A 69 5.58 6.55 5.60
C ALA A 69 5.08 7.73 6.46
N ILE A 70 4.71 7.48 7.73
CA ILE A 70 4.30 8.50 8.68
C ILE A 70 5.44 9.52 8.94
N PHE A 71 6.69 9.07 8.94
CA PHE A 71 7.87 9.89 9.25
C PHE A 71 8.59 10.41 8.00
N GLY A 72 8.46 9.70 6.87
CA GLY A 72 9.20 9.99 5.64
C GLY A 72 8.93 11.37 5.06
N GLY A 73 7.71 11.88 5.20
CA GLY A 73 7.35 13.23 4.75
C GLY A 73 8.15 14.32 5.46
N ALA A 74 8.31 14.23 6.78
CA ALA A 74 9.08 15.21 7.55
C ALA A 74 10.58 15.21 7.19
N VAL A 75 11.13 14.03 6.87
CA VAL A 75 12.50 13.91 6.36
C VAL A 75 12.61 14.58 4.99
N ALA A 76 11.69 14.28 4.08
CA ALA A 76 11.66 14.83 2.73
C ALA A 76 11.56 16.36 2.72
N ASP A 77 10.69 16.94 3.54
CA ASP A 77 10.54 18.38 3.67
C ASP A 77 11.81 19.06 4.21
N LYS A 78 12.53 18.38 5.14
CA LYS A 78 13.75 18.93 5.74
C LYS A 78 14.94 18.97 4.78
N ILE A 79 15.15 17.91 3.98
CA ILE A 79 16.33 17.80 3.10
C ILE A 79 16.07 18.28 1.67
N GLY A 80 14.82 18.57 1.32
CA GLY A 80 14.34 18.95 -0.01
C GLY A 80 14.00 17.74 -0.88
N PHE A 81 13.02 17.89 -1.77
CA PHE A 81 12.46 16.77 -2.55
C PHE A 81 13.46 16.14 -3.51
N ARG A 82 14.35 16.95 -4.14
CA ARG A 82 15.38 16.39 -5.03
C ARG A 82 16.32 15.46 -4.31
N ARG A 83 16.83 15.88 -3.14
CA ARG A 83 17.75 15.06 -2.35
C ARG A 83 17.03 13.83 -1.76
N ALA A 84 15.80 14.03 -1.27
CA ALA A 84 15.00 12.96 -0.70
C ALA A 84 14.69 11.87 -1.73
N LEU A 85 14.23 12.22 -2.94
CA LEU A 85 13.96 11.28 -4.03
C LEU A 85 15.23 10.56 -4.49
N SER A 86 16.35 11.30 -4.70
CA SER A 86 17.60 10.67 -5.12
C SER A 86 18.12 9.68 -4.07
N THR A 87 18.09 10.06 -2.79
CA THR A 87 18.50 9.16 -1.69
C THR A 87 17.56 7.96 -1.59
N ALA A 88 16.26 8.17 -1.71
CA ALA A 88 15.27 7.10 -1.69
C ALA A 88 15.50 6.07 -2.80
N TYR A 89 15.70 6.52 -4.04
CA TYR A 89 15.97 5.61 -5.16
C TYR A 89 17.29 4.85 -5.02
N LEU A 90 18.33 5.47 -4.44
CA LEU A 90 19.59 4.79 -4.16
C LEU A 90 19.40 3.72 -3.07
N ILE A 91 18.68 4.03 -1.99
CA ILE A 91 18.34 3.07 -0.94
C ILE A 91 17.54 1.91 -1.52
N LEU A 92 16.52 2.20 -2.34
CA LEU A 92 15.68 1.18 -2.97
C LEU A 92 16.48 0.27 -3.91
N ALA A 93 17.37 0.84 -4.71
CA ALA A 93 18.25 0.05 -5.59
C ALA A 93 19.13 -0.92 -4.80
N ALA A 94 19.81 -0.42 -3.76
CA ALA A 94 20.61 -1.24 -2.87
C ALA A 94 19.76 -2.31 -2.15
N ALA A 95 18.59 -1.92 -1.66
CA ALA A 95 17.68 -2.81 -0.94
C ALA A 95 17.19 -3.97 -1.80
N TYR A 96 16.63 -3.69 -2.98
CA TYR A 96 16.16 -4.75 -3.89
C TYR A 96 17.31 -5.61 -4.41
N PHE A 97 18.48 -5.02 -4.67
CA PHE A 97 19.66 -5.80 -5.04
C PHE A 97 20.07 -6.76 -3.92
N LEU A 98 20.13 -6.28 -2.67
CA LEU A 98 20.45 -7.12 -1.51
C LEU A 98 19.40 -8.23 -1.33
N ILE A 99 18.10 -7.93 -1.42
CA ILE A 99 17.05 -8.95 -1.32
C ILE A 99 17.29 -10.04 -2.37
N GLY A 100 17.47 -9.68 -3.64
CA GLY A 100 17.70 -10.64 -4.72
C GLY A 100 19.02 -11.40 -4.63
N SER A 101 19.92 -11.01 -3.70
CA SER A 101 21.25 -11.58 -3.52
C SER A 101 21.42 -12.33 -2.20
N ILE A 102 20.40 -12.43 -1.35
CA ILE A 102 20.48 -13.10 -0.03
C ILE A 102 21.02 -14.54 -0.16
N GLY A 103 20.68 -15.25 -1.24
CA GLY A 103 21.15 -16.60 -1.53
C GLY A 103 22.57 -16.69 -2.08
N ASP A 104 23.18 -15.56 -2.50
CA ASP A 104 24.48 -15.55 -3.17
C ASP A 104 25.64 -15.83 -2.19
N ALA A 105 26.72 -16.42 -2.73
CA ALA A 105 27.89 -16.83 -1.95
C ALA A 105 28.62 -15.64 -1.29
N TRP A 106 28.64 -14.47 -1.93
CA TRP A 106 29.34 -13.29 -1.40
C TRP A 106 28.69 -12.71 -0.14
N LEU A 107 27.38 -12.94 0.07
CA LEU A 107 26.66 -12.55 1.30
C LEU A 107 26.75 -13.63 2.40
N ALA A 108 27.23 -14.83 2.09
CA ALA A 108 27.28 -15.94 3.05
C ALA A 108 27.98 -15.58 4.37
N PRO A 109 29.14 -14.87 4.40
CA PRO A 109 29.81 -14.52 5.67
C PRO A 109 28.91 -13.70 6.61
N VAL A 110 28.19 -12.70 6.09
CA VAL A 110 27.29 -11.85 6.89
C VAL A 110 26.00 -12.59 7.22
N ARG A 111 25.42 -13.30 6.26
CA ARG A 111 24.21 -14.10 6.44
C ARG A 111 24.39 -15.16 7.54
N ASN A 112 25.54 -15.83 7.58
CA ASN A 112 25.79 -16.91 8.54
C ASN A 112 26.20 -16.39 9.93
N ALA A 113 26.51 -15.09 10.07
CA ALA A 113 26.83 -14.48 11.37
C ALA A 113 25.59 -14.16 12.22
N LEU A 114 24.40 -14.16 11.62
CA LEU A 114 23.12 -13.82 12.27
C LEU A 114 22.08 -14.91 12.02
N PRO A 115 21.07 -15.06 12.88
CA PRO A 115 19.90 -15.87 12.57
C PRO A 115 19.28 -15.40 11.26
N LEU A 116 19.06 -16.31 10.31
CA LEU A 116 18.62 -15.97 8.94
C LEU A 116 17.37 -15.08 8.92
N GLY A 117 16.39 -15.36 9.77
CA GLY A 117 15.15 -14.57 9.87
C GLY A 117 15.41 -13.12 10.29
N LEU A 118 16.33 -12.88 11.23
CA LEU A 118 16.73 -11.54 11.67
C LEU A 118 17.46 -10.80 10.54
N PHE A 119 18.41 -11.46 9.89
CA PHE A 119 19.17 -10.91 8.77
C PHE A 119 18.23 -10.45 7.63
N VAL A 120 17.31 -11.34 7.22
CA VAL A 120 16.32 -11.02 6.19
C VAL A 120 15.35 -9.93 6.65
N GLY A 121 14.87 -9.99 7.89
CA GLY A 121 13.98 -8.97 8.46
C GLY A 121 14.59 -7.57 8.43
N VAL A 122 15.89 -7.44 8.74
CA VAL A 122 16.60 -6.15 8.65
C VAL A 122 16.73 -5.68 7.20
N ILE A 123 17.08 -6.57 6.26
CA ILE A 123 17.16 -6.20 4.84
C ILE A 123 15.81 -5.75 4.31
N LEU A 124 14.71 -6.39 4.70
CA LEU A 124 13.34 -6.04 4.29
C LEU A 124 12.87 -4.69 4.83
N MET A 125 13.53 -4.10 5.83
CA MET A 125 13.26 -2.73 6.28
C MET A 125 13.82 -1.67 5.33
N LEU A 126 14.87 -1.97 4.57
CA LEU A 126 15.53 -1.00 3.70
C LEU A 126 14.60 -0.44 2.60
N PRO A 127 13.81 -1.26 1.87
CA PRO A 127 12.84 -0.72 0.93
C PRO A 127 11.81 0.20 1.61
N ALA A 128 11.37 -0.13 2.82
CA ALA A 128 10.42 0.68 3.56
C ALA A 128 10.97 2.09 3.87
N LEU A 129 12.26 2.21 4.18
CA LEU A 129 12.94 3.50 4.35
C LEU A 129 12.94 4.32 3.05
N GLY A 130 13.24 3.70 1.91
CA GLY A 130 13.21 4.37 0.61
C GLY A 130 11.79 4.84 0.24
N ILE A 131 10.81 3.93 0.27
CA ILE A 131 9.42 4.19 -0.11
C ILE A 131 8.81 5.31 0.75
N SER A 132 9.15 5.35 2.04
CA SER A 132 8.62 6.35 2.97
C SER A 132 8.88 7.79 2.51
N MET A 133 9.99 8.04 1.81
CA MET A 133 10.36 9.35 1.28
C MET A 133 9.79 9.62 -0.12
N VAL A 134 9.60 8.59 -0.96
CA VAL A 134 9.16 8.77 -2.36
C VAL A 134 7.76 9.37 -2.40
N LYS A 135 6.80 8.74 -1.73
CA LYS A 135 5.39 9.13 -1.80
C LYS A 135 5.12 10.59 -1.40
N PRO A 136 5.62 11.11 -0.27
CA PRO A 136 5.46 12.52 0.08
C PRO A 136 6.10 13.47 -0.94
N CYS A 137 7.26 13.11 -1.49
CA CYS A 137 7.94 13.93 -2.51
C CYS A 137 7.13 14.02 -3.79
N VAL A 138 6.59 12.92 -4.30
CA VAL A 138 5.82 12.91 -5.55
C VAL A 138 4.49 13.65 -5.39
N VAL A 139 3.77 13.38 -4.30
CA VAL A 139 2.50 14.09 -3.97
C VAL A 139 2.76 15.58 -3.75
N GLY A 140 3.81 15.93 -3.00
CA GLY A 140 4.20 17.33 -2.77
C GLY A 140 4.65 18.04 -4.05
N THR A 141 5.37 17.34 -4.94
CA THR A 141 5.73 17.87 -6.26
C THR A 141 4.50 18.08 -7.13
N THR A 142 3.56 17.13 -7.12
CA THR A 142 2.28 17.27 -7.84
C THR A 142 1.53 18.52 -7.39
N ALA A 143 1.49 18.80 -6.07
CA ALA A 143 0.86 20.00 -5.53
C ALA A 143 1.57 21.30 -5.96
N ARG A 144 2.92 21.31 -5.91
CA ARG A 144 3.75 22.51 -6.10
C ARG A 144 4.00 22.83 -7.58
N ALA A 145 4.11 21.81 -8.44
CA ALA A 145 4.42 21.95 -9.86
C ALA A 145 3.18 21.92 -10.78
N SER A 146 1.98 22.05 -10.21
CA SER A 146 0.73 22.21 -10.92
C SER A 146 0.13 23.58 -10.67
N LYS A 147 -0.38 24.25 -11.70
CA LYS A 147 -1.21 25.44 -11.54
C LYS A 147 -2.48 25.10 -10.75
N ASP A 148 -3.00 26.06 -9.97
CA ASP A 148 -4.18 25.83 -9.11
C ASP A 148 -5.41 25.35 -9.88
N SER A 149 -5.61 25.87 -11.11
CA SER A 149 -6.73 25.51 -11.99
C SER A 149 -6.71 24.04 -12.50
N VAL A 150 -5.53 23.40 -12.54
CA VAL A 150 -5.37 22.03 -13.04
C VAL A 150 -4.84 21.06 -11.97
N ARG A 151 -4.68 21.50 -10.72
CA ARG A 151 -4.10 20.68 -9.64
C ARG A 151 -4.90 19.39 -9.39
N GLN A 152 -6.21 19.44 -9.47
CA GLN A 152 -7.05 18.25 -9.32
C GLN A 152 -6.79 17.23 -10.43
N ILE A 153 -6.57 17.69 -11.66
CA ILE A 153 -6.18 16.84 -12.80
C ILE A 153 -4.78 16.25 -12.54
N GLY A 154 -3.86 17.04 -11.97
CA GLY A 154 -2.53 16.57 -11.58
C GLY A 154 -2.58 15.39 -10.61
N TYR A 155 -3.45 15.43 -9.60
CA TYR A 155 -3.64 14.29 -8.71
C TYR A 155 -4.28 13.08 -9.41
N SER A 156 -5.17 13.31 -10.37
CA SER A 156 -5.73 12.21 -11.19
C SER A 156 -4.66 11.53 -12.04
N ILE A 157 -3.76 12.33 -12.64
CA ILE A 157 -2.60 11.81 -13.40
C ILE A 157 -1.70 11.00 -12.46
N TYR A 158 -1.32 11.55 -11.30
CA TYR A 158 -0.54 10.84 -10.28
C TYR A 158 -1.17 9.47 -9.94
N TYR A 159 -2.46 9.45 -9.63
CA TYR A 159 -3.17 8.22 -9.30
C TYR A 159 -3.14 7.19 -10.46
N THR A 160 -3.30 7.67 -11.69
CA THR A 160 -3.18 6.83 -12.90
C THR A 160 -1.77 6.24 -13.02
N MET A 161 -0.72 7.03 -12.79
CA MET A 161 0.67 6.56 -12.85
C MET A 161 0.96 5.49 -11.79
N VAL A 162 0.44 5.67 -10.55
CA VAL A 162 0.52 4.65 -9.50
C VAL A 162 -0.12 3.34 -9.96
N ASN A 163 -1.32 3.39 -10.56
CA ASN A 163 -2.03 2.20 -11.04
C ASN A 163 -1.33 1.52 -12.23
N ILE A 164 -0.72 2.28 -13.13
CA ILE A 164 0.11 1.70 -14.22
C ILE A 164 1.27 0.92 -13.62
N GLY A 165 1.95 1.47 -12.61
CA GLY A 165 3.03 0.76 -11.91
C GLY A 165 2.55 -0.48 -11.17
N SER A 166 1.41 -0.40 -10.48
CA SER A 166 0.83 -1.54 -9.74
C SER A 166 0.36 -2.68 -10.65
N LEU A 167 -0.08 -2.36 -11.87
CA LEU A 167 -0.41 -3.33 -12.90
C LEU A 167 0.84 -3.96 -13.52
N GLY A 168 1.84 -3.12 -13.87
CA GLY A 168 3.06 -3.56 -14.53
C GLY A 168 3.97 -4.39 -13.64
N GLY A 169 3.97 -4.14 -12.32
CA GLY A 169 4.82 -4.82 -11.36
C GLY A 169 4.63 -6.33 -11.31
N PRO A 170 3.44 -6.83 -10.96
CA PRO A 170 3.16 -8.26 -10.93
C PRO A 170 3.30 -8.92 -12.31
N TYR A 171 2.98 -8.21 -13.41
CA TYR A 171 3.19 -8.71 -14.77
C TYR A 171 4.67 -9.01 -15.06
N LEU A 172 5.53 -8.02 -14.77
CA LEU A 172 6.98 -8.17 -14.95
C LEU A 172 7.55 -9.24 -13.99
N ALA A 173 7.03 -9.31 -12.78
CA ALA A 173 7.39 -10.33 -11.80
C ALA A 173 7.03 -11.73 -12.28
N SER A 174 5.82 -11.92 -12.79
CA SER A 174 5.36 -13.17 -13.41
C SER A 174 6.30 -13.62 -14.52
N TRP A 175 6.59 -12.73 -15.46
CA TRP A 175 7.50 -13.02 -16.57
C TRP A 175 8.92 -13.39 -16.08
N ALA A 176 9.48 -12.59 -15.16
CA ALA A 176 10.81 -12.81 -14.62
C ALA A 176 10.90 -14.12 -13.82
N HIS A 177 9.89 -14.41 -12.99
CA HIS A 177 9.83 -15.66 -12.22
C HIS A 177 9.75 -16.87 -13.15
N ALA A 178 8.92 -16.83 -14.19
CA ALA A 178 8.75 -17.92 -15.13
C ALA A 178 10.01 -18.24 -15.96
N HIS A 179 10.77 -17.22 -16.37
CA HIS A 179 11.87 -17.39 -17.33
C HIS A 179 13.28 -17.27 -16.73
N LEU A 180 13.45 -16.50 -15.63
CA LEU A 180 14.75 -16.16 -15.08
C LEU A 180 14.94 -16.64 -13.63
N GLY A 181 13.86 -16.89 -12.92
CA GLY A 181 13.83 -17.23 -11.50
C GLY A 181 13.38 -16.09 -10.60
N VAL A 182 12.76 -16.44 -9.46
CA VAL A 182 12.10 -15.49 -8.56
C VAL A 182 13.05 -14.43 -7.97
N GLU A 183 14.33 -14.77 -7.74
CA GLU A 183 15.36 -13.82 -7.27
C GLU A 183 15.65 -12.70 -8.28
N LYS A 184 15.43 -12.95 -9.57
CA LYS A 184 15.66 -11.97 -10.63
C LYS A 184 14.61 -10.85 -10.63
N VAL A 185 13.42 -11.11 -10.09
CA VAL A 185 12.40 -10.06 -9.89
C VAL A 185 12.99 -8.89 -9.09
N PHE A 186 13.68 -9.19 -7.98
CA PHE A 186 14.28 -8.17 -7.12
C PHE A 186 15.47 -7.47 -7.82
N ARG A 187 16.27 -8.20 -8.59
CA ARG A 187 17.40 -7.60 -9.35
C ARG A 187 16.92 -6.69 -10.47
N ILE A 188 15.84 -7.05 -11.17
CA ILE A 188 15.19 -6.20 -12.18
C ILE A 188 14.59 -4.96 -11.51
N SER A 189 13.92 -5.13 -10.37
CA SER A 189 13.43 -4.01 -9.56
C SER A 189 14.57 -3.08 -9.14
N ALA A 190 15.70 -3.62 -8.68
CA ALA A 190 16.87 -2.83 -8.33
C ALA A 190 17.41 -2.01 -9.51
N LEU A 191 17.53 -2.62 -10.69
CA LEU A 191 17.97 -1.93 -11.90
C LEU A 191 17.01 -0.83 -12.32
N SER A 192 15.71 -1.10 -12.26
CA SER A 192 14.65 -0.15 -12.58
C SER A 192 14.73 1.12 -11.71
N VAL A 193 14.76 0.95 -10.37
CA VAL A 193 14.85 2.11 -9.46
C VAL A 193 16.25 2.77 -9.48
N PHE A 194 17.30 2.02 -9.81
CA PHE A 194 18.65 2.60 -10.01
C PHE A 194 18.68 3.52 -11.25
N ALA A 195 18.01 3.15 -12.33
CA ALA A 195 17.85 4.03 -13.48
C ALA A 195 17.08 5.31 -13.10
N MET A 196 16.06 5.19 -12.21
CA MET A 196 15.32 6.35 -11.70
C MET A 196 16.15 7.24 -10.78
N PHE A 197 17.13 6.69 -10.05
CA PHE A 197 18.09 7.51 -9.32
C PHE A 197 18.80 8.51 -10.25
N PHE A 198 19.37 8.07 -11.37
CA PHE A 198 19.99 8.96 -12.35
C PHE A 198 18.99 9.88 -13.01
N PHE A 199 17.80 9.37 -13.36
CA PHE A 199 16.75 10.18 -13.97
C PHE A 199 16.36 11.38 -13.07
N VAL A 200 16.15 11.14 -11.78
CA VAL A 200 15.84 12.19 -10.80
C VAL A 200 17.06 13.08 -10.55
N LEU A 201 18.24 12.49 -10.38
CA LEU A 201 19.47 13.27 -10.11
C LEU A 201 19.79 14.29 -11.20
N PHE A 202 19.61 13.95 -12.47
CA PHE A 202 19.97 14.83 -13.59
C PHE A 202 18.81 15.73 -14.05
N PHE A 203 17.57 15.28 -13.97
CA PHE A 203 16.45 15.96 -14.56
C PHE A 203 15.49 16.63 -13.59
N PHE A 204 15.41 16.17 -12.32
CA PHE A 204 14.49 16.74 -11.34
C PHE A 204 15.05 18.07 -10.79
N ARG A 205 14.20 19.11 -10.81
CA ARG A 205 14.46 20.38 -10.19
C ARG A 205 13.48 20.61 -9.05
N GLU A 206 13.97 21.16 -7.94
CA GLU A 206 13.13 21.45 -6.77
C GLU A 206 12.02 22.43 -7.14
N PRO A 207 10.73 22.06 -7.03
CA PRO A 207 9.65 23.02 -7.22
C PRO A 207 9.58 23.94 -6.00
N ARG A 208 9.92 25.21 -6.17
CA ARG A 208 9.91 26.21 -5.10
C ARG A 208 8.58 26.94 -5.11
N LYS A 209 7.93 27.07 -3.92
CA LYS A 209 6.92 28.10 -3.67
C LYS A 209 7.46 29.10 -2.66
N ALA A 210 7.34 30.39 -2.99
CA ALA A 210 7.56 31.46 -2.03
C ALA A 210 6.49 31.37 -0.92
N GLY A 211 6.89 31.33 0.35
CA GLY A 211 5.99 31.36 1.49
C GLY A 211 5.66 29.99 2.12
N ASP A 212 6.34 28.90 1.75
CA ASP A 212 6.18 27.62 2.46
C ASP A 212 6.61 27.76 3.93
N ALA A 213 5.73 27.37 4.85
CA ALA A 213 6.04 27.31 6.27
C ALA A 213 7.22 26.35 6.54
N PRO A 214 8.07 26.60 7.54
CA PRO A 214 9.16 25.71 7.87
C PRO A 214 8.61 24.31 8.23
N PRO A 215 9.27 23.23 7.74
CA PRO A 215 8.79 21.88 7.99
C PRO A 215 8.82 21.54 9.49
N PRO A 216 7.85 20.76 9.98
CA PRO A 216 7.83 20.32 11.37
C PRO A 216 9.07 19.47 11.69
N SER A 217 9.62 19.61 12.89
CA SER A 217 10.74 18.78 13.34
C SER A 217 10.28 17.31 13.52
N LEU A 218 11.20 16.35 13.34
CA LEU A 218 10.90 14.93 13.61
C LEU A 218 10.41 14.71 15.04
N ALA A 219 10.93 15.46 16.01
CA ALA A 219 10.46 15.42 17.40
C ALA A 219 9.01 15.91 17.51
N THR A 220 8.63 16.95 16.76
CA THR A 220 7.25 17.44 16.68
C THR A 220 6.33 16.40 16.07
N VAL A 221 6.76 15.74 14.99
CA VAL A 221 5.99 14.66 14.36
C VAL A 221 5.81 13.48 15.33
N ALA A 222 6.88 13.05 16.01
CA ALA A 222 6.81 11.97 17.00
C ALA A 222 5.93 12.34 18.21
N ARG A 223 6.03 13.57 18.72
CA ARG A 223 5.17 14.06 19.80
C ARG A 223 3.71 14.10 19.38
N ASN A 224 3.44 14.62 18.19
CA ASN A 224 2.08 14.64 17.64
C ASN A 224 1.53 13.22 17.45
N PHE A 225 2.39 12.29 17.04
CA PHE A 225 2.03 10.85 16.98
C PHE A 225 1.54 10.35 18.33
N LEU A 226 2.27 10.58 19.41
CA LEU A 226 1.87 10.15 20.74
C LEU A 226 0.62 10.86 21.26
N THR A 227 0.42 12.13 20.94
CA THR A 227 -0.72 12.92 21.41
C THR A 227 -2.05 12.48 20.79
N ILE A 228 -2.04 12.00 19.53
CA ILE A 228 -3.24 11.57 18.81
C ILE A 228 -3.71 10.15 19.20
N LEU A 229 -2.84 9.36 19.81
CA LEU A 229 -3.27 8.11 20.43
C LEU A 229 -4.24 8.32 21.59
N TRP A 230 -4.42 9.57 22.05
CA TRP A 230 -5.25 9.90 23.21
C TRP A 230 -6.77 9.95 22.97
N PRO A 231 -7.37 10.31 21.81
CA PRO A 231 -8.82 10.17 21.63
C PRO A 231 -9.20 8.69 21.49
N PRO A 232 -9.72 8.03 22.57
CA PRO A 232 -9.91 6.57 22.57
C PRO A 232 -10.87 6.12 21.45
N ARG A 233 -11.85 6.95 21.10
CA ARG A 233 -12.81 6.65 20.02
C ARG A 233 -12.15 6.53 18.67
N PHE A 234 -11.21 7.41 18.34
CA PHE A 234 -10.47 7.35 17.07
C PHE A 234 -9.54 6.15 17.03
N LEU A 235 -8.81 5.89 18.14
CA LEU A 235 -7.93 4.73 18.20
C LEU A 235 -8.70 3.40 18.11
N ILE A 236 -9.85 3.27 18.78
CA ILE A 236 -10.73 2.09 18.69
C ILE A 236 -11.17 1.86 17.23
N PHE A 237 -11.58 2.93 16.53
CA PHE A 237 -11.91 2.82 15.11
C PHE A 237 -10.75 2.28 14.27
N LEU A 238 -9.54 2.82 14.44
CA LEU A 238 -8.36 2.38 13.71
C LEU A 238 -8.00 0.92 14.02
N LEU A 239 -8.07 0.52 15.30
CA LEU A 239 -7.78 -0.86 15.73
C LEU A 239 -8.80 -1.85 15.15
N ILE A 240 -10.10 -1.53 15.20
CA ILE A 240 -11.12 -2.37 14.56
C ILE A 240 -10.89 -2.46 13.05
N PHE A 241 -10.64 -1.33 12.40
CA PHE A 241 -10.44 -1.28 10.95
C PHE A 241 -9.14 -1.96 10.49
N THR A 242 -8.19 -2.19 11.40
CA THR A 242 -7.02 -3.04 11.13
C THR A 242 -7.44 -4.43 10.64
N GLY A 243 -8.56 -4.97 11.14
CA GLY A 243 -9.08 -6.26 10.68
C GLY A 243 -9.44 -6.30 9.20
N TYR A 244 -9.92 -5.20 8.60
CA TYR A 244 -10.10 -5.09 7.16
C TYR A 244 -8.77 -5.30 6.42
N TRP A 245 -7.70 -4.62 6.85
CA TRP A 245 -6.39 -4.73 6.22
C TRP A 245 -5.72 -6.07 6.45
N VAL A 246 -6.00 -6.76 7.57
CA VAL A 246 -5.60 -8.16 7.78
C VAL A 246 -6.15 -9.05 6.66
N VAL A 247 -7.41 -8.86 6.28
CA VAL A 247 -8.08 -9.64 5.23
C VAL A 247 -7.64 -9.19 3.84
N TYR A 248 -7.47 -7.90 3.61
CA TYR A 248 -7.07 -7.34 2.32
C TYR A 248 -5.64 -7.77 1.91
N TRP A 249 -4.68 -7.72 2.84
CA TRP A 249 -3.29 -8.05 2.54
C TRP A 249 -3.05 -9.52 2.21
N GLN A 250 -4.04 -10.39 2.41
CA GLN A 250 -3.92 -11.81 2.05
C GLN A 250 -3.64 -12.04 0.57
N GLN A 251 -4.02 -11.11 -0.29
CA GLN A 251 -3.68 -11.17 -1.71
C GLN A 251 -2.17 -11.19 -1.97
N TYR A 252 -1.36 -10.56 -1.10
CA TYR A 252 0.10 -10.53 -1.23
C TYR A 252 0.82 -11.49 -0.27
N THR A 253 0.24 -11.74 0.91
CA THR A 253 0.92 -12.51 1.97
C THR A 253 0.63 -14.01 1.89
N THR A 254 -0.56 -14.41 1.48
CA THR A 254 -1.02 -15.81 1.53
C THR A 254 -1.40 -16.36 0.16
N LEU A 255 -2.10 -15.56 -0.66
CA LEU A 255 -2.63 -16.02 -1.95
C LEU A 255 -1.54 -16.53 -2.90
N PRO A 256 -0.38 -15.87 -3.11
CA PRO A 256 0.61 -16.36 -4.05
C PRO A 256 1.10 -17.77 -3.70
N ARG A 257 1.36 -18.01 -2.42
CA ARG A 257 1.73 -19.34 -1.91
C ARG A 257 0.61 -20.38 -2.10
N TYR A 258 -0.62 -20.01 -1.71
CA TYR A 258 -1.79 -20.88 -1.89
C TYR A 258 -2.00 -21.27 -3.36
N ILE A 259 -1.86 -20.31 -4.28
CA ILE A 259 -1.98 -20.60 -5.71
C ILE A 259 -0.90 -21.57 -6.16
N THR A 260 0.36 -21.33 -5.83
CA THR A 260 1.49 -22.17 -6.26
C THR A 260 1.40 -23.59 -5.71
N ASP A 261 1.04 -23.74 -4.44
CA ASP A 261 1.07 -25.04 -3.76
C ASP A 261 -0.21 -25.88 -3.98
N TYR A 262 -1.38 -25.24 -4.15
CA TYR A 262 -2.68 -25.95 -4.12
C TYR A 262 -3.58 -25.74 -5.34
N VAL A 263 -3.26 -24.80 -6.23
CA VAL A 263 -4.11 -24.47 -7.39
C VAL A 263 -3.38 -24.65 -8.71
N ASN A 264 -2.20 -24.04 -8.87
CA ASN A 264 -1.43 -24.08 -10.11
C ASN A 264 0.06 -23.86 -9.82
N SER A 265 0.86 -24.89 -10.00
CA SER A 265 2.31 -24.87 -9.74
C SER A 265 3.14 -24.23 -10.86
N ASN A 266 2.54 -23.73 -11.94
CA ASN A 266 3.26 -23.06 -13.00
C ASN A 266 3.81 -21.72 -12.49
N LYS A 267 5.13 -21.54 -12.64
CA LYS A 267 5.82 -20.33 -12.20
C LYS A 267 5.25 -19.07 -12.88
N GLY A 268 5.08 -18.04 -12.11
CA GLY A 268 4.55 -16.75 -12.57
C GLY A 268 3.02 -16.63 -12.56
N VAL A 269 2.27 -17.71 -12.43
CA VAL A 269 0.79 -17.66 -12.41
C VAL A 269 0.29 -16.93 -11.18
N ALA A 270 0.90 -17.16 -10.03
CA ALA A 270 0.50 -16.52 -8.77
C ALA A 270 0.65 -15.00 -8.83
N GLU A 271 1.76 -14.50 -9.37
CA GLU A 271 2.00 -13.07 -9.57
C GLU A 271 1.06 -12.48 -10.63
N LEU A 272 0.79 -13.22 -11.72
CA LEU A 272 -0.08 -12.77 -12.79
C LEU A 272 -1.52 -12.53 -12.31
N ILE A 273 -2.04 -13.36 -11.43
CA ILE A 273 -3.39 -13.22 -10.86
C ILE A 273 -3.54 -11.87 -10.12
N LEU A 274 -2.48 -11.36 -9.50
CA LEU A 274 -2.52 -10.10 -8.75
C LEU A 274 -2.76 -8.85 -9.63
N ILE A 275 -2.63 -8.97 -10.96
CA ILE A 275 -2.99 -7.89 -11.90
C ILE A 275 -4.50 -7.59 -11.84
N THR A 276 -5.31 -8.56 -11.42
CA THR A 276 -6.77 -8.44 -11.42
C THR A 276 -7.25 -7.25 -10.60
N ASP A 277 -6.69 -7.06 -9.40
CA ASP A 277 -7.11 -5.99 -8.50
C ASP A 277 -6.89 -4.59 -9.13
N PRO A 278 -5.68 -4.17 -9.53
CA PRO A 278 -5.50 -2.85 -10.16
C PRO A 278 -6.26 -2.69 -11.48
N LEU A 279 -6.49 -3.75 -12.26
CA LEU A 279 -7.32 -3.67 -13.46
C LEU A 279 -8.76 -3.29 -13.10
N ILE A 280 -9.38 -3.98 -12.15
CA ILE A 280 -10.75 -3.68 -11.72
C ILE A 280 -10.83 -2.26 -11.14
N VAL A 281 -9.86 -1.88 -10.32
CA VAL A 281 -9.78 -0.52 -9.76
C VAL A 281 -9.74 0.54 -10.87
N ILE A 282 -8.87 0.38 -11.87
CA ILE A 282 -8.74 1.35 -12.98
C ILE A 282 -10.06 1.52 -13.74
N PHE A 283 -10.72 0.42 -14.10
CA PHE A 283 -11.89 0.48 -14.95
C PHE A 283 -13.19 0.79 -14.22
N LEU A 284 -13.34 0.36 -12.96
CA LEU A 284 -14.61 0.44 -12.26
C LEU A 284 -14.71 1.53 -11.20
N THR A 285 -13.62 2.17 -10.79
CA THR A 285 -13.63 3.18 -9.71
C THR A 285 -14.66 4.27 -9.95
N ILE A 286 -14.75 4.83 -11.16
CA ILE A 286 -15.68 5.95 -11.46
C ILE A 286 -17.13 5.47 -11.35
N ALA A 287 -17.45 4.32 -11.96
CA ALA A 287 -18.81 3.78 -11.96
C ALA A 287 -19.27 3.39 -10.54
N VAL A 288 -18.43 2.67 -9.79
CA VAL A 288 -18.75 2.21 -8.43
C VAL A 288 -18.90 3.40 -7.49
N ASN A 289 -18.00 4.38 -7.53
CA ASN A 289 -18.11 5.59 -6.71
C ASN A 289 -19.33 6.40 -7.03
N HIS A 290 -19.76 6.45 -8.30
CA HIS A 290 -21.01 7.11 -8.69
C HIS A 290 -22.23 6.41 -8.08
N LEU A 291 -22.27 5.08 -8.12
CA LEU A 291 -23.35 4.27 -7.55
C LEU A 291 -23.42 4.39 -6.01
N THR A 292 -22.26 4.49 -5.35
CA THR A 292 -22.18 4.49 -3.88
C THR A 292 -22.13 5.87 -3.24
N ARG A 293 -22.15 6.95 -4.02
CA ARG A 293 -21.97 8.35 -3.55
C ARG A 293 -22.95 8.80 -2.46
N ASN A 294 -24.16 8.21 -2.43
CA ASN A 294 -25.20 8.55 -1.45
C ASN A 294 -25.08 7.76 -0.13
N ILE A 295 -24.14 6.83 -0.04
CA ILE A 295 -23.94 6.02 1.17
C ILE A 295 -23.10 6.83 2.16
N ALA A 296 -23.55 6.89 3.42
CA ALA A 296 -22.77 7.56 4.48
C ALA A 296 -21.37 6.93 4.61
N PRO A 297 -20.30 7.72 4.81
CA PRO A 297 -18.92 7.23 4.73
C PRO A 297 -18.63 5.98 5.57
N LEU A 298 -19.01 5.95 6.85
CA LEU A 298 -18.78 4.79 7.70
C LEU A 298 -19.58 3.55 7.24
N ARG A 299 -20.79 3.73 6.74
CA ARG A 299 -21.58 2.62 6.16
C ARG A 299 -20.96 2.08 4.88
N ALA A 300 -20.38 2.95 4.03
CA ALA A 300 -19.63 2.52 2.85
C ALA A 300 -18.37 1.73 3.25
N VAL A 301 -17.65 2.14 4.29
CA VAL A 301 -16.52 1.39 4.85
C VAL A 301 -16.97 0.00 5.33
N ILE A 302 -18.10 -0.09 6.05
CA ILE A 302 -18.63 -1.38 6.52
C ILE A 302 -19.04 -2.27 5.32
N LEU A 303 -19.75 -1.71 4.34
CA LEU A 303 -20.18 -2.44 3.14
C LEU A 303 -18.98 -2.98 2.36
N GLY A 304 -17.96 -2.14 2.11
CA GLY A 304 -16.74 -2.57 1.44
C GLY A 304 -15.99 -3.65 2.23
N THR A 305 -15.96 -3.55 3.57
CA THR A 305 -15.37 -4.59 4.44
C THR A 305 -16.12 -5.93 4.29
N VAL A 306 -17.44 -5.92 4.25
CA VAL A 306 -18.23 -7.14 4.02
C VAL A 306 -17.93 -7.75 2.66
N ILE A 307 -17.94 -6.94 1.59
CA ILE A 307 -17.68 -7.41 0.22
C ILE A 307 -16.26 -8.00 0.11
N THR A 308 -15.24 -7.30 0.61
CA THR A 308 -13.86 -7.80 0.64
C THR A 308 -13.76 -9.10 1.46
N SER A 309 -14.48 -9.22 2.55
CA SER A 309 -14.47 -10.45 3.37
C SER A 309 -15.10 -11.63 2.63
N LEU A 310 -16.24 -11.40 1.97
CA LEU A 310 -16.94 -12.44 1.21
C LEU A 310 -16.22 -12.85 -0.08
N SER A 311 -15.31 -12.01 -0.60
CA SER A 311 -14.53 -12.34 -1.80
C SER A 311 -13.73 -13.63 -1.63
N TRP A 312 -13.20 -13.90 -0.44
CA TRP A 312 -12.42 -15.09 -0.16
C TRP A 312 -13.25 -16.38 -0.16
N LEU A 313 -14.59 -16.31 0.04
CA LEU A 313 -15.46 -17.46 -0.14
C LEU A 313 -15.52 -17.92 -1.60
N VAL A 314 -15.39 -17.00 -2.56
CA VAL A 314 -15.33 -17.36 -3.99
C VAL A 314 -14.16 -18.33 -4.22
N LEU A 315 -12.99 -18.02 -3.71
CA LEU A 315 -11.81 -18.89 -3.83
C LEU A 315 -11.95 -20.17 -2.99
N ALA A 316 -12.58 -20.08 -1.82
CA ALA A 316 -12.84 -21.25 -0.97
C ALA A 316 -13.72 -22.31 -1.67
N PHE A 317 -14.78 -21.86 -2.37
CA PHE A 317 -15.70 -22.75 -3.09
C PHE A 317 -15.21 -23.11 -4.49
N TRP A 318 -14.38 -22.27 -5.09
CA TRP A 318 -13.87 -22.47 -6.44
C TRP A 318 -12.34 -22.30 -6.48
N PRO A 319 -11.58 -23.30 -5.96
CA PRO A 319 -10.12 -23.24 -5.81
C PRO A 319 -9.40 -23.49 -7.15
N THR A 320 -9.57 -22.57 -8.08
CA THR A 320 -8.97 -22.57 -9.41
C THR A 320 -8.42 -21.18 -9.76
N VAL A 321 -7.59 -21.09 -10.83
CA VAL A 321 -7.10 -19.80 -11.31
C VAL A 321 -8.24 -18.83 -11.66
N PRO A 322 -9.29 -19.23 -12.42
CA PRO A 322 -10.45 -18.36 -12.64
C PRO A 322 -11.18 -17.97 -11.35
N GLY A 323 -11.27 -18.89 -10.36
CA GLY A 323 -11.86 -18.60 -9.06
C GLY A 323 -11.06 -17.57 -8.26
N ALA A 324 -9.72 -17.60 -8.34
CA ALA A 324 -8.84 -16.60 -7.75
C ALA A 324 -9.02 -15.23 -8.43
N VAL A 325 -9.11 -15.19 -9.75
CA VAL A 325 -9.40 -13.94 -10.50
C VAL A 325 -10.77 -13.39 -10.11
N ALA A 326 -11.81 -14.23 -10.03
CA ALA A 326 -13.13 -13.81 -9.58
C ALA A 326 -13.12 -13.30 -8.12
N SER A 327 -12.38 -13.96 -7.23
CA SER A 327 -12.19 -13.54 -5.84
C SER A 327 -11.55 -12.15 -5.75
N LEU A 328 -10.43 -11.93 -6.44
CA LEU A 328 -9.77 -10.63 -6.46
C LEU A 328 -10.62 -9.54 -7.14
N SER A 329 -11.44 -9.89 -8.13
CA SER A 329 -12.39 -8.94 -8.74
C SER A 329 -13.42 -8.45 -7.71
N VAL A 330 -13.97 -9.35 -6.89
CA VAL A 330 -14.89 -8.99 -5.81
C VAL A 330 -14.17 -8.21 -4.71
N LEU A 331 -12.92 -8.58 -4.37
CA LEU A 331 -12.09 -7.87 -3.41
C LEU A 331 -11.89 -6.41 -3.83
N ALA A 332 -11.51 -6.18 -5.09
CA ALA A 332 -11.31 -4.85 -5.67
C ALA A 332 -12.58 -3.98 -5.63
N LEU A 333 -13.77 -4.58 -5.86
CA LEU A 333 -15.03 -3.85 -5.68
C LEU A 333 -15.22 -3.39 -4.23
N GLY A 334 -14.92 -4.25 -3.26
CA GLY A 334 -14.96 -3.89 -1.85
C GLY A 334 -13.98 -2.76 -1.51
N GLU A 335 -12.78 -2.79 -2.07
CA GLU A 335 -11.76 -1.74 -1.93
C GLU A 335 -12.26 -0.40 -2.48
N ILE A 336 -12.77 -0.36 -3.71
CA ILE A 336 -13.28 0.85 -4.35
C ILE A 336 -14.40 1.49 -3.49
N ILE A 337 -15.30 0.67 -2.93
CA ILE A 337 -16.42 1.14 -2.12
C ILE A 337 -15.96 1.74 -0.80
N GLN A 338 -14.90 1.18 -0.16
CA GLN A 338 -14.51 1.60 1.19
C GLN A 338 -13.40 2.66 1.21
N GLN A 339 -12.44 2.65 0.27
CA GLN A 339 -11.20 3.40 0.40
C GLN A 339 -11.41 4.93 0.37
N PRO A 340 -12.12 5.54 -0.58
CA PRO A 340 -12.37 6.98 -0.54
C PRO A 340 -13.23 7.40 0.66
N PRO A 341 -14.32 6.68 1.04
CA PRO A 341 -15.07 6.99 2.25
C PRO A 341 -14.28 6.85 3.55
N TYR A 342 -13.32 5.93 3.64
CA TYR A 342 -12.44 5.80 4.79
C TYR A 342 -11.66 7.08 5.07
N TYR A 343 -10.98 7.64 4.06
CA TYR A 343 -10.26 8.90 4.21
C TYR A 343 -11.20 10.08 4.49
N SER A 344 -12.37 10.11 3.84
CA SER A 344 -13.40 11.12 4.12
C SER A 344 -13.91 11.04 5.57
N TYR A 345 -14.10 9.85 6.11
CA TYR A 345 -14.53 9.65 7.49
C TYR A 345 -13.47 10.14 8.49
N ILE A 346 -12.20 9.78 8.30
CA ILE A 346 -11.08 10.24 9.14
C ILE A 346 -10.95 11.76 9.11
N SER A 347 -11.04 12.37 7.92
CA SER A 347 -10.97 13.83 7.76
C SER A 347 -12.08 14.55 8.55
N LYS A 348 -13.28 13.96 8.63
CA LYS A 348 -14.41 14.50 9.40
C LYS A 348 -14.28 14.29 10.92
N LEU A 349 -13.50 13.30 11.36
CA LEU A 349 -13.21 13.09 12.78
C LEU A 349 -12.13 14.04 13.31
N ALA A 350 -11.32 14.60 12.44
CA ALA A 350 -10.22 15.47 12.80
C ALA A 350 -10.74 16.82 13.31
N PRO A 351 -10.25 17.32 14.47
CA PRO A 351 -10.49 18.68 14.90
C PRO A 351 -9.96 19.72 13.88
N PRO A 352 -10.52 20.94 13.85
CA PRO A 352 -10.03 22.01 12.99
C PRO A 352 -8.51 22.20 13.15
N GLY A 353 -7.78 22.27 12.03
CA GLY A 353 -6.32 22.42 12.01
C GLY A 353 -5.50 21.14 12.26
N GLN A 354 -6.13 19.99 12.57
CA GLN A 354 -5.42 18.73 12.83
C GLN A 354 -5.62 17.68 11.73
N GLN A 355 -6.31 18.01 10.62
CA GLN A 355 -6.61 17.05 9.54
C GLN A 355 -5.35 16.31 9.04
N GLY A 356 -4.24 17.02 8.84
CA GLY A 356 -3.00 16.40 8.34
C GLY A 356 -2.46 15.31 9.26
N ILE A 357 -2.57 15.51 10.59
CA ILE A 357 -2.08 14.56 11.57
C ILE A 357 -3.01 13.32 11.60
N TYR A 358 -4.34 13.52 11.61
CA TYR A 358 -5.30 12.41 11.55
C TYR A 358 -5.16 11.58 10.26
N MET A 359 -4.90 12.24 9.13
CA MET A 359 -4.64 11.57 7.85
C MET A 359 -3.33 10.76 7.87
N GLY A 360 -2.30 11.21 8.61
CA GLY A 360 -1.10 10.41 8.85
C GLY A 360 -1.41 9.09 9.58
N PHE A 361 -2.30 9.14 10.58
CA PHE A 361 -2.75 7.94 11.30
C PHE A 361 -3.65 7.01 10.49
N ALA A 362 -4.21 7.48 9.37
CA ALA A 362 -4.94 6.62 8.45
C ALA A 362 -4.07 5.46 7.90
N PHE A 363 -2.76 5.59 7.93
CA PHE A 363 -1.84 4.52 7.51
C PHE A 363 -1.55 3.49 8.60
N LEU A 364 -1.88 3.75 9.87
CA LEU A 364 -1.64 2.82 10.97
C LEU A 364 -2.35 1.47 10.78
N PRO A 365 -3.65 1.41 10.44
CA PRO A 365 -4.32 0.14 10.16
C PRO A 365 -3.70 -0.63 8.99
N LEU A 366 -3.20 0.05 7.98
CA LEU A 366 -2.55 -0.58 6.82
C LEU A 366 -1.29 -1.33 7.26
N GLY A 367 -0.45 -0.67 8.06
CA GLY A 367 0.78 -1.25 8.58
C GLY A 367 0.52 -2.42 9.53
N LEU A 368 -0.32 -2.20 10.55
CA LEU A 368 -0.69 -3.26 11.50
C LEU A 368 -1.39 -4.42 10.80
N GLY A 369 -2.30 -4.12 9.85
CA GLY A 369 -3.02 -5.12 9.08
C GLY A 369 -2.10 -6.00 8.24
N SER A 370 -1.03 -5.45 7.66
CA SER A 370 -0.03 -6.24 6.94
C SER A 370 0.75 -7.15 7.88
N ILE A 371 1.23 -6.64 9.01
CA ILE A 371 2.00 -7.44 9.99
C ILE A 371 1.13 -8.58 10.53
N PHE A 372 -0.04 -8.27 11.10
CA PHE A 372 -0.92 -9.29 11.67
C PHE A 372 -1.51 -10.19 10.58
N GLY A 373 -1.79 -9.64 9.40
CA GLY A 373 -2.26 -10.40 8.24
C GLY A 373 -1.26 -11.43 7.78
N GLY A 374 0.01 -11.08 7.66
CA GLY A 374 1.07 -12.01 7.31
C GLY A 374 1.28 -13.11 8.35
N MET A 375 1.28 -12.74 9.66
CA MET A 375 1.38 -13.72 10.75
C MET A 375 0.18 -14.69 10.76
N LEU A 376 -1.03 -14.15 10.66
CA LEU A 376 -2.26 -14.93 10.65
C LEU A 376 -2.34 -15.82 9.41
N GLY A 377 -2.09 -15.27 8.22
CA GLY A 377 -2.12 -16.00 6.96
C GLY A 377 -1.12 -17.15 6.94
N GLY A 378 0.11 -16.90 7.39
CA GLY A 378 1.13 -17.94 7.54
C GLY A 378 0.73 -19.03 8.52
N TYR A 379 0.14 -18.67 9.66
CA TYR A 379 -0.38 -19.63 10.63
C TYR A 379 -1.54 -20.46 10.06
N LEU A 380 -2.52 -19.81 9.43
CA LEU A 380 -3.69 -20.49 8.87
C LEU A 380 -3.30 -21.44 7.73
N LEU A 381 -2.38 -21.02 6.85
CA LEU A 381 -1.91 -21.84 5.75
C LEU A 381 -1.15 -23.06 6.30
N HIS A 382 -0.26 -22.88 7.27
CA HIS A 382 0.43 -23.99 7.91
C HIS A 382 -0.56 -24.96 8.60
N HIS A 383 -1.48 -24.43 9.41
CA HIS A 383 -2.39 -25.26 10.19
C HIS A 383 -3.42 -26.00 9.32
N TYR A 384 -4.14 -25.27 8.45
CA TYR A 384 -5.20 -25.85 7.67
C TYR A 384 -4.72 -26.57 6.42
N ALA A 385 -3.72 -26.05 5.72
CA ALA A 385 -3.31 -26.61 4.46
C ALA A 385 -2.21 -27.68 4.60
N GLU A 386 -1.18 -27.44 5.44
CA GLU A 386 -0.06 -28.38 5.61
C GLU A 386 -0.39 -29.48 6.62
N ILE A 387 -0.95 -29.15 7.82
CA ILE A 387 -1.23 -30.14 8.85
C ILE A 387 -2.55 -30.88 8.60
N LEU A 388 -3.65 -30.13 8.38
CA LEU A 388 -4.98 -30.72 8.24
C LEU A 388 -5.33 -31.13 6.80
N HIS A 389 -4.50 -30.79 5.80
CA HIS A 389 -4.73 -31.03 4.37
C HIS A 389 -6.07 -30.52 3.86
N GLN A 390 -6.53 -29.36 4.39
CA GLN A 390 -7.79 -28.71 4.05
C GLN A 390 -7.56 -27.23 3.69
N PRO A 391 -6.86 -26.97 2.58
CA PRO A 391 -6.39 -25.63 2.23
C PRO A 391 -7.52 -24.60 2.08
N GLN A 392 -8.74 -24.99 1.69
CA GLN A 392 -9.88 -24.10 1.56
C GLN A 392 -10.30 -23.46 2.89
N ARG A 393 -10.03 -24.11 4.04
CA ARG A 393 -10.37 -23.58 5.37
C ARG A 393 -9.65 -22.29 5.72
N VAL A 394 -8.51 -22.02 5.11
CA VAL A 394 -7.80 -20.75 5.24
C VAL A 394 -8.74 -19.58 4.89
N TRP A 395 -9.46 -19.69 3.78
CA TRP A 395 -10.33 -18.65 3.26
C TRP A 395 -11.60 -18.48 4.08
N TYR A 396 -12.16 -19.57 4.63
CA TYR A 396 -13.28 -19.48 5.59
C TYR A 396 -12.88 -18.73 6.86
N ALA A 397 -11.69 -19.03 7.40
CA ALA A 397 -11.19 -18.34 8.60
C ALA A 397 -10.96 -16.84 8.36
N LEU A 398 -10.37 -16.48 7.22
CA LEU A 398 -10.16 -15.09 6.83
C LEU A 398 -11.47 -14.33 6.60
N THR A 399 -12.45 -14.98 5.97
CA THR A 399 -13.80 -14.42 5.84
C THR A 399 -14.42 -14.16 7.20
N ALA A 400 -14.29 -15.09 8.15
CA ALA A 400 -14.82 -14.90 9.51
C ALA A 400 -14.17 -13.70 10.22
N VAL A 401 -12.85 -13.52 10.09
CA VAL A 401 -12.13 -12.34 10.62
C VAL A 401 -12.68 -11.04 10.03
N GLY A 402 -12.90 -11.00 8.72
CA GLY A 402 -13.42 -9.81 8.06
C GLY A 402 -14.88 -9.51 8.42
N LEU A 403 -15.74 -10.52 8.51
CA LEU A 403 -17.12 -10.36 8.96
C LEU A 403 -17.21 -9.94 10.43
N LEU A 404 -16.35 -10.47 11.29
CA LEU A 404 -16.20 -9.98 12.67
C LEU A 404 -15.80 -8.51 12.71
N THR A 405 -14.86 -8.11 11.86
CA THR A 405 -14.46 -6.70 11.71
C THR A 405 -15.65 -5.83 11.30
N ALA A 406 -16.43 -6.24 10.31
CA ALA A 406 -17.63 -5.52 9.88
C ALA A 406 -18.67 -5.42 11.02
N ALA A 407 -18.88 -6.49 11.76
CA ALA A 407 -19.78 -6.49 12.93
C ALA A 407 -19.30 -5.53 14.03
N LEU A 408 -17.99 -5.51 14.32
CA LEU A 408 -17.40 -4.58 15.29
C LEU A 408 -17.52 -3.12 14.81
N LEU A 409 -17.37 -2.84 13.51
CA LEU A 409 -17.61 -1.51 12.94
C LEU A 409 -19.09 -1.09 13.05
N LEU A 410 -20.05 -2.03 12.90
CA LEU A 410 -21.46 -1.77 13.13
C LEU A 410 -21.76 -1.44 14.60
N VAL A 411 -21.15 -2.16 15.52
CA VAL A 411 -21.25 -1.87 16.97
C VAL A 411 -20.65 -0.49 17.26
N TYR A 412 -19.49 -0.20 16.67
CA TYR A 412 -18.83 1.11 16.80
C TYR A 412 -19.76 2.24 16.27
N ASP A 413 -20.39 2.08 15.11
CA ASP A 413 -21.29 3.09 14.54
C ASP A 413 -22.48 3.37 15.47
N ARG A 414 -23.02 2.36 16.14
CA ARG A 414 -24.18 2.48 17.02
C ARG A 414 -23.86 2.97 18.42
N ALA A 415 -22.78 2.48 19.02
CA ALA A 415 -22.49 2.65 20.45
C ALA A 415 -21.46 3.75 20.74
N ILE A 416 -20.51 4.00 19.83
CA ILE A 416 -19.33 4.83 20.09
C ILE A 416 -19.28 6.07 19.18
N ARG A 417 -20.10 6.10 18.16
CA ARG A 417 -20.14 7.20 17.17
C ARG A 417 -20.04 8.56 17.87
N PRO A 418 -19.05 9.42 17.52
CA PRO A 418 -19.03 10.78 18.01
C PRO A 418 -20.30 11.47 17.55
N THR A 419 -21.10 12.01 18.46
CA THR A 419 -22.13 12.98 18.11
C THR A 419 -21.44 14.08 17.33
N ALA A 420 -21.87 14.32 16.07
CA ALA A 420 -21.38 15.45 15.30
C ALA A 420 -21.54 16.69 16.21
N GLN A 421 -20.42 17.33 16.57
CA GLN A 421 -20.48 18.65 17.18
C GLN A 421 -21.16 19.52 16.13
N GLY A 422 -22.37 19.93 16.40
CA GLY A 422 -23.06 20.94 15.59
C GLY A 422 -22.11 22.15 15.43
N PRO A 423 -22.23 22.93 14.36
CA PRO A 423 -21.44 24.14 14.21
C PRO A 423 -21.60 24.94 15.50
N ALA A 424 -20.45 25.30 16.13
CA ALA A 424 -20.46 26.21 17.28
C ALA A 424 -21.30 27.43 16.90
N PRO A 425 -22.22 27.91 17.75
CA PRO A 425 -22.94 29.13 17.48
C PRO A 425 -21.91 30.21 17.16
N LEU A 426 -22.04 30.86 16.00
CA LEU A 426 -21.31 32.07 15.70
C LEU A 426 -21.68 33.06 16.83
N GLU A 427 -20.77 33.25 17.79
CA GLU A 427 -20.86 34.36 18.71
C GLU A 427 -20.91 35.63 17.85
N ALA A 428 -22.04 36.26 17.86
CA ALA A 428 -22.24 37.55 17.24
C ALA A 428 -21.23 38.52 17.90
N ALA A 429 -20.21 38.90 17.14
CA ALA A 429 -19.36 40.03 17.52
C ALA A 429 -20.20 41.29 17.56
N HIS A 430 -20.43 41.80 18.75
CA HIS A 430 -20.87 43.17 18.98
C HIS A 430 -19.65 44.13 18.99
#